data_913fbd68b8fd2c9b2cb8c33ebac3cef1
#
_entry.id   913fbd68b8fd2c9b2cb8c33ebac3cef1
#
_cell.length_a   1.000
_cell.length_b   1.000
_cell.length_c   1.000
_cell.angle_alpha   90.00
_cell.angle_beta   90.00
_cell.angle_gamma   90.00
#
_symmetry.space_group_name_H-M   'P 1'
#
loop_
_entity.id
_entity.type
_entity.pdbx_description
1 polymer ?
#
loop_
_entity_poly.entity_id
_entity_poly.type
_entity_poly.pdbx_seq_one_letter_code
_entity_poly.pdbx_strand_id
1 'polypeptide(L)'
;MKTDLDHLPPQKQREIERVVQLIFEEFDDAFALAKHEWKKAGRILKVILYGSYARGTWVDEPHTAKGYQSDYDLLIIVNDKRLVDRVKYWSKLDDRLMREYGVTKGLKTPVNFIVH
;
A
#
# COMPACT_ATOMS: atom_id res chain seq x y z
N MET A 1 -8.41 1.65 -10.65
CA MET A 1 -8.85 0.60 -9.70
C MET A 1 -10.21 0.11 -10.09
N LYS A 2 -10.42 -1.13 -9.87
CA LYS A 2 -11.68 -1.77 -10.22
C LYS A 2 -12.74 -1.60 -9.14
N THR A 3 -13.94 -1.97 -9.52
CA THR A 3 -15.17 -1.94 -8.74
C THR A 3 -15.14 -2.78 -7.46
N ASP A 4 -14.08 -3.57 -7.24
CA ASP A 4 -13.93 -4.40 -6.05
C ASP A 4 -13.92 -3.59 -4.75
N LEU A 5 -13.79 -2.27 -4.85
CA LEU A 5 -13.81 -1.36 -3.70
C LEU A 5 -15.17 -0.68 -3.50
N ASP A 6 -16.17 -1.02 -4.31
CA ASP A 6 -17.48 -0.35 -4.27
C ASP A 6 -18.19 -0.48 -2.92
N HIS A 7 -17.88 -1.53 -2.15
CA HIS A 7 -18.44 -1.72 -0.82
C HIS A 7 -17.90 -0.75 0.23
N LEU A 8 -16.85 0.00 -0.10
CA LEU A 8 -16.23 0.93 0.82
C LEU A 8 -16.79 2.35 0.67
N PRO A 9 -16.84 3.13 1.76
CA PRO A 9 -17.21 4.55 1.65
C PRO A 9 -16.27 5.28 0.68
N PRO A 10 -16.77 6.32 -0.01
CA PRO A 10 -15.95 7.07 -0.97
C PRO A 10 -14.64 7.60 -0.40
N GLN A 11 -14.62 8.01 0.87
CA GLN A 11 -13.41 8.49 1.53
C GLN A 11 -12.36 7.38 1.63
N LYS A 12 -12.77 6.15 1.96
CA LYS A 12 -11.87 5.00 2.04
C LYS A 12 -11.35 4.61 0.66
N GLN A 13 -12.20 4.68 -0.35
CA GLN A 13 -11.79 4.41 -1.73
C GLN A 13 -10.70 5.39 -2.17
N ARG A 14 -10.87 6.69 -1.87
CA ARG A 14 -9.88 7.71 -2.21
C ARG A 14 -8.56 7.50 -1.47
N GLU A 15 -8.62 7.08 -0.21
CA GLU A 15 -7.41 6.76 0.55
C GLU A 15 -6.64 5.61 -0.07
N ILE A 16 -7.34 4.55 -0.46
CA ILE A 16 -6.69 3.38 -1.10
C ILE A 16 -6.09 3.79 -2.44
N GLU A 17 -6.78 4.59 -3.23
CA GLU A 17 -6.24 5.11 -4.49
C GLU A 17 -4.95 5.91 -4.24
N ARG A 18 -4.94 6.73 -3.20
CA ARG A 18 -3.74 7.49 -2.82
C ARG A 18 -2.59 6.57 -2.42
N VAL A 19 -2.88 5.52 -1.65
CA VAL A 19 -1.87 4.54 -1.24
C VAL A 19 -1.29 3.85 -2.48
N VAL A 20 -2.13 3.40 -3.40
CA VAL A 20 -1.68 2.76 -4.64
C VAL A 20 -0.81 3.71 -5.46
N GLN A 21 -1.21 4.96 -5.56
CA GLN A 21 -0.43 5.98 -6.25
C GLN A 21 0.97 6.12 -5.62
N LEU A 22 1.05 6.20 -4.30
CA LEU A 22 2.32 6.30 -3.59
C LEU A 22 3.20 5.08 -3.84
N ILE A 23 2.61 3.89 -3.85
CA ILE A 23 3.33 2.64 -4.12
C ILE A 23 3.97 2.70 -5.51
N PHE A 24 3.21 3.07 -6.53
CA PHE A 24 3.74 3.15 -7.90
C PHE A 24 4.76 4.27 -8.06
N GLU A 25 4.55 5.42 -7.44
CA GLU A 25 5.52 6.52 -7.49
C GLU A 25 6.88 6.10 -6.90
N GLU A 26 6.86 5.48 -5.72
CA GLU A 26 8.11 5.02 -5.09
C GLU A 26 8.79 3.95 -5.92
N PHE A 27 8.02 3.05 -6.51
CA PHE A 27 8.57 2.00 -7.36
C PHE A 27 9.24 2.61 -8.59
N ASP A 28 8.58 3.52 -9.27
CA ASP A 28 9.12 4.15 -10.47
C ASP A 28 10.37 4.95 -10.15
N ASP A 29 10.37 5.71 -9.05
CA ASP A 29 11.54 6.49 -8.62
C ASP A 29 12.73 5.60 -8.29
N ALA A 30 12.48 4.49 -7.60
CA ALA A 30 13.54 3.59 -7.17
C ALA A 30 14.23 2.89 -8.34
N PHE A 31 13.51 2.61 -9.42
CA PHE A 31 14.00 1.81 -10.53
C PHE A 31 14.16 2.58 -11.84
N ALA A 32 13.89 3.89 -11.83
CA ALA A 32 13.96 4.72 -13.04
C ALA A 32 15.34 4.71 -13.71
N LEU A 33 16.41 4.65 -12.91
CA LEU A 33 17.80 4.67 -13.38
C LEU A 33 18.51 3.34 -13.16
N ALA A 34 17.75 2.26 -13.05
CA ALA A 34 18.31 0.94 -12.84
C ALA A 34 19.19 0.53 -14.03
N LYS A 35 20.37 -0.04 -13.71
CA LYS A 35 21.35 -0.45 -14.71
C LYS A 35 21.18 -1.91 -15.15
N HIS A 36 20.65 -2.75 -14.26
CA HIS A 36 20.44 -4.16 -14.55
C HIS A 36 19.16 -4.37 -15.35
N GLU A 37 19.21 -5.20 -16.36
CA GLU A 37 18.06 -5.44 -17.24
C GLU A 37 16.85 -5.96 -16.48
N TRP A 38 17.06 -6.87 -15.52
CA TRP A 38 15.94 -7.41 -14.77
C TRP A 38 15.26 -6.36 -13.89
N LYS A 39 16.02 -5.37 -13.40
CA LYS A 39 15.44 -4.26 -12.64
C LYS A 39 14.66 -3.32 -13.54
N LYS A 40 15.18 -3.06 -14.75
CA LYS A 40 14.48 -2.23 -15.73
C LYS A 40 13.17 -2.88 -16.16
N ALA A 41 13.15 -4.20 -16.26
CA ALA A 41 11.97 -4.97 -16.62
C ALA A 41 11.04 -5.22 -15.43
N GLY A 42 11.46 -4.85 -14.22
CA GLY A 42 10.67 -5.05 -13.01
C GLY A 42 9.36 -4.25 -13.05
N ARG A 43 8.28 -4.91 -12.63
CA ARG A 43 6.95 -4.28 -12.60
C ARG A 43 6.14 -4.79 -11.41
N ILE A 44 5.31 -3.91 -10.88
CA ILE A 44 4.23 -4.31 -10.01
C ILE A 44 3.09 -4.76 -10.90
N LEU A 45 2.66 -6.00 -10.75
CA LEU A 45 1.60 -6.57 -11.57
C LEU A 45 0.22 -6.26 -10.99
N LYS A 46 0.10 -6.33 -9.67
CA LYS A 46 -1.18 -6.13 -8.97
C LYS A 46 -0.93 -5.61 -7.57
N VAL A 47 -1.90 -4.85 -7.06
CA VAL A 47 -2.01 -4.51 -5.64
C VAL A 47 -3.40 -4.99 -5.21
N ILE A 48 -3.43 -5.91 -4.26
CA ILE A 48 -4.67 -6.56 -3.83
C ILE A 48 -4.97 -6.15 -2.39
N LEU A 49 -6.17 -5.62 -2.16
CA LEU A 49 -6.67 -5.37 -0.81
C LEU A 49 -7.20 -6.69 -0.25
N TYR A 50 -6.75 -7.04 0.96
CA TYR A 50 -7.29 -8.22 1.66
C TYR A 50 -7.59 -7.83 3.12
N GLY A 51 -7.90 -8.80 3.96
CA GLY A 51 -8.19 -8.54 5.36
C GLY A 51 -9.55 -7.91 5.60
N SER A 52 -9.69 -7.17 6.72
CA SER A 52 -10.98 -6.67 7.18
C SER A 52 -11.63 -5.69 6.21
N TYR A 53 -10.86 -4.81 5.58
CA TYR A 53 -11.43 -3.87 4.60
C TYR A 53 -11.98 -4.59 3.37
N ALA A 54 -11.31 -5.64 2.91
CA ALA A 54 -11.80 -6.43 1.78
C ALA A 54 -13.09 -7.17 2.12
N ARG A 55 -13.20 -7.64 3.37
CA ARG A 55 -14.37 -8.39 3.84
C ARG A 55 -15.53 -7.49 4.29
N GLY A 56 -15.30 -6.20 4.44
CA GLY A 56 -16.32 -5.29 4.96
C GLY A 56 -16.49 -5.35 6.48
N THR A 57 -15.51 -5.91 7.19
CA THR A 57 -15.56 -6.09 8.65
C THR A 57 -14.59 -5.16 9.41
N TRP A 58 -14.15 -4.09 8.75
CA TRP A 58 -13.17 -3.18 9.36
C TRP A 58 -13.75 -2.45 10.56
N VAL A 59 -12.84 -2.02 11.45
CA VAL A 59 -13.14 -1.16 12.59
C VAL A 59 -12.37 0.15 12.43
N ASP A 60 -13.04 1.27 12.64
CA ASP A 60 -12.43 2.58 12.54
C ASP A 60 -12.93 3.45 13.68
N GLU A 61 -12.42 3.16 14.89
CA GLU A 61 -12.85 3.81 16.13
C GLU A 61 -11.66 4.38 16.91
N PRO A 62 -10.83 5.25 16.28
CA PRO A 62 -9.64 5.79 16.96
C PRO A 62 -9.98 6.70 18.14
N HIS A 63 -11.22 7.20 18.21
CA HIS A 63 -11.67 8.12 19.26
C HIS A 63 -12.25 7.41 20.48
N THR A 64 -12.38 6.09 20.43
CA THR A 64 -12.88 5.33 21.59
C THR A 64 -11.75 5.06 22.57
N ALA A 65 -12.11 4.66 23.81
CA ALA A 65 -11.13 4.32 24.81
C ALA A 65 -10.17 3.20 24.37
N LYS A 66 -10.63 2.31 23.50
CA LYS A 66 -9.82 1.21 22.96
C LYS A 66 -8.96 1.64 21.78
N GLY A 67 -9.36 2.71 21.07
CA GLY A 67 -8.60 3.23 19.94
C GLY A 67 -8.45 2.26 18.76
N TYR A 68 -9.40 1.36 18.57
CA TYR A 68 -9.33 0.37 17.52
C TYR A 68 -9.42 0.99 16.13
N GLN A 69 -8.49 0.60 15.27
CA GLN A 69 -8.49 1.00 13.87
C GLN A 69 -7.89 -0.11 13.03
N SER A 70 -8.65 -0.58 12.04
CA SER A 70 -8.15 -1.59 11.10
C SER A 70 -7.15 -0.97 10.14
N ASP A 71 -6.15 -1.76 9.75
CA ASP A 71 -5.19 -1.37 8.71
C ASP A 71 -5.74 -1.72 7.34
N TYR A 72 -5.29 -0.98 6.32
CA TYR A 72 -5.41 -1.48 4.95
C TYR A 72 -4.35 -2.56 4.76
N ASP A 73 -4.79 -3.78 4.50
CA ASP A 73 -3.90 -4.91 4.24
C ASP A 73 -3.76 -5.10 2.74
N LEU A 74 -2.55 -4.88 2.22
CA LEU A 74 -2.28 -4.93 0.79
C LEU A 74 -1.29 -6.03 0.46
N LEU A 75 -1.55 -6.73 -0.64
CA LEU A 75 -0.63 -7.68 -1.24
C LEU A 75 -0.13 -7.10 -2.55
N ILE A 76 1.18 -6.87 -2.63
CA ILE A 76 1.83 -6.34 -3.83
C ILE A 76 2.44 -7.50 -4.59
N ILE A 77 1.96 -7.74 -5.80
CA ILE A 77 2.46 -8.81 -6.67
C ILE A 77 3.42 -8.21 -7.69
N VAL A 78 4.64 -8.73 -7.72
CA VAL A 78 5.67 -8.29 -8.66
C VAL A 78 5.98 -9.38 -9.67
N ASN A 79 6.60 -8.99 -10.79
CA ASN A 79 6.89 -9.91 -11.89
C ASN A 79 8.20 -10.68 -11.75
N ASP A 80 9.01 -10.36 -10.75
CA ASP A 80 10.31 -10.99 -10.55
C ASP A 80 10.54 -11.18 -9.06
N LYS A 81 10.81 -12.41 -8.65
CA LYS A 81 11.02 -12.72 -7.22
C LYS A 81 12.23 -12.00 -6.61
N ARG A 82 13.19 -11.57 -7.43
CA ARG A 82 14.33 -10.79 -6.95
C ARG A 82 13.91 -9.44 -6.40
N LEU A 83 12.79 -8.89 -6.88
CA LEU A 83 12.22 -7.65 -6.35
C LEU A 83 11.69 -7.83 -4.94
N VAL A 84 11.18 -9.01 -4.61
CA VAL A 84 10.66 -9.31 -3.26
C VAL A 84 11.77 -9.13 -2.22
N ASP A 85 13.00 -9.49 -2.57
CA ASP A 85 14.14 -9.47 -1.65
C ASP A 85 14.80 -8.11 -1.51
N ARG A 86 14.26 -7.07 -2.14
CA ARG A 86 14.78 -5.69 -2.03
C ARG A 86 14.30 -5.01 -0.75
N VAL A 87 14.78 -5.51 0.38
CA VAL A 87 14.34 -5.07 1.71
C VAL A 87 14.49 -3.57 1.91
N LYS A 88 15.59 -2.99 1.48
CA LYS A 88 15.83 -1.54 1.64
C LYS A 88 14.79 -0.71 0.92
N TYR A 89 14.41 -1.11 -0.28
CA TYR A 89 13.39 -0.43 -1.06
C TYR A 89 12.03 -0.52 -0.36
N TRP A 90 11.62 -1.74 0.04
CA TRP A 90 10.32 -1.93 0.66
C TRP A 90 10.24 -1.28 2.04
N SER A 91 11.34 -1.25 2.79
CA SER A 91 11.40 -0.52 4.07
C SER A 91 11.21 0.98 3.87
N LYS A 92 11.77 1.52 2.81
CA LYS A 92 11.61 2.93 2.47
C LYS A 92 10.17 3.26 2.11
N LEU A 93 9.51 2.38 1.36
CA LEU A 93 8.08 2.53 1.04
C LEU A 93 7.25 2.49 2.31
N ASP A 94 7.52 1.54 3.20
CA ASP A 94 6.80 1.44 4.48
C ASP A 94 6.95 2.72 5.29
N ASP A 95 8.16 3.25 5.38
CA ASP A 95 8.43 4.51 6.09
C ASP A 95 7.62 5.67 5.49
N ARG A 96 7.53 5.73 4.16
CA ARG A 96 6.75 6.78 3.50
C ARG A 96 5.27 6.66 3.83
N LEU A 97 4.71 5.46 3.80
CA LEU A 97 3.30 5.24 4.13
C LEU A 97 3.02 5.56 5.59
N MET A 98 3.92 5.15 6.49
CA MET A 98 3.78 5.48 7.91
C MET A 98 3.85 6.99 8.17
N ARG A 99 4.70 7.70 7.44
CA ARG A 99 4.80 9.15 7.55
C ARG A 99 3.53 9.83 7.06
N GLU A 100 2.96 9.37 5.96
CA GLU A 100 1.69 9.91 5.45
C GLU A 100 0.56 9.74 6.45
N TYR A 101 0.56 8.64 7.19
CA TYR A 101 -0.42 8.38 8.22
C TYR A 101 -0.13 9.17 9.51
N GLY A 102 1.10 9.07 10.01
CA GLY A 102 1.46 9.57 11.35
C GLY A 102 1.90 11.02 11.40
N VAL A 103 2.54 11.54 10.36
CA VAL A 103 3.16 12.86 10.37
C VAL A 103 2.39 13.85 9.51
N THR A 104 2.29 13.59 8.20
CA THR A 104 1.63 14.54 7.29
C THR A 104 0.11 14.47 7.36
N LYS A 105 -0.44 13.39 7.91
CA LYS A 105 -1.88 13.17 8.02
C LYS A 105 -2.62 13.12 6.68
N GLY A 106 -1.90 12.84 5.61
CA GLY A 106 -2.50 12.60 4.30
C GLY A 106 -3.35 11.34 4.24
N LEU A 107 -3.03 10.37 5.11
CA LEU A 107 -3.81 9.16 5.29
C LEU A 107 -4.37 9.14 6.70
N LYS A 108 -5.62 8.72 6.84
CA LYS A 108 -6.30 8.58 8.13
C LYS A 108 -6.37 7.13 8.61
N THR A 109 -5.86 6.21 7.81
CA THR A 109 -5.87 4.78 8.09
C THR A 109 -4.47 4.25 7.89
N PRO A 110 -3.94 3.47 8.84
CA PRO A 110 -2.61 2.87 8.66
C PRO A 110 -2.63 1.83 7.56
N VAL A 111 -1.46 1.60 6.97
CA VAL A 111 -1.30 0.67 5.84
C VAL A 111 -0.27 -0.39 6.22
N ASN A 112 -0.62 -1.63 5.92
CA ASN A 112 0.27 -2.77 6.07
C ASN A 112 0.33 -3.49 4.73
N PHE A 113 1.52 -3.92 4.31
CA PHE A 113 1.63 -4.62 3.03
C PHE A 113 2.65 -5.75 3.09
N ILE A 114 2.43 -6.74 2.23
CA ILE A 114 3.41 -7.79 1.95
C ILE A 114 3.66 -7.84 0.44
N VAL A 115 4.83 -8.32 0.06
CA VAL A 115 5.25 -8.40 -1.34
C VAL A 115 5.44 -9.86 -1.72
N HIS A 116 4.90 -10.21 -2.89
CA HIS A 116 4.98 -11.59 -3.36
C HIS A 116 5.34 -11.68 -4.83
#